data_92b5cf188f9ef16d863f2b5442302540
#
_entry.id   92b5cf188f9ef16d863f2b5442302540
#
_cell.length_a   1.000
_cell.length_b   1.000
_cell.length_c   1.000
_cell.angle_alpha   90.00
_cell.angle_beta   90.00
_cell.angle_gamma   90.00
#
_symmetry.space_group_name_H-M   'P 1'
#
loop_
_entity.id
_entity.type
_entity.pdbx_description
1 polymer ?
#
loop_
_entity_poly.entity_id
_entity_poly.type
_entity_poly.pdbx_seq_one_letter_code
_entity_poly.pdbx_strand_id
1 'polypeptide(L)'
;MSDHQIFVDFPTNVINKSNYDKLFMFNLMNNSMPGIPTLFHGDEYGEIGVGHSDSKRNIRFQKKLNAIELKYKSKISKLNNIRTRYPSLSLGDFYVLKEGPDYTVWLKSYFNEHTIIFFNLQDKTTTLNFSLPFESKKMISLLDDQIIELQNSMMASIVVPPMQSGILLLDRK
;
A
#
# COMPACT_ATOMS: atom_id res chain seq x y z
N MET A 1 -24.96 28.66 -8.21
CA MET A 1 -24.98 27.32 -7.58
C MET A 1 -23.96 27.38 -6.47
N SER A 2 -24.40 27.29 -5.22
CA SER A 2 -23.46 27.30 -4.10
C SER A 2 -22.75 25.97 -4.04
N ASP A 3 -21.43 25.96 -3.76
CA ASP A 3 -20.59 24.77 -3.60
C ASP A 3 -21.22 23.70 -2.67
N HIS A 4 -22.17 24.09 -1.85
CA HIS A 4 -22.88 23.22 -0.93
C HIS A 4 -23.81 22.19 -1.60
N GLN A 5 -24.35 22.48 -2.77
CA GLN A 5 -25.27 21.59 -3.49
C GLN A 5 -24.56 20.45 -4.23
N ILE A 6 -23.32 20.67 -4.65
CA ILE A 6 -22.54 19.64 -5.36
C ILE A 6 -22.14 18.49 -4.43
N PHE A 7 -22.04 18.74 -3.14
CA PHE A 7 -21.57 17.77 -2.14
C PHE A 7 -22.68 16.96 -1.45
N VAL A 8 -23.93 17.40 -1.57
CA VAL A 8 -25.07 16.67 -0.97
C VAL A 8 -25.45 15.42 -1.79
N ASP A 9 -25.11 15.40 -3.08
CA ASP A 9 -25.44 14.30 -3.98
C ASP A 9 -24.40 13.18 -4.02
N PHE A 10 -23.26 13.33 -3.35
CA PHE A 10 -22.32 12.22 -3.17
C PHE A 10 -22.79 11.32 -2.03
N PRO A 11 -23.10 10.04 -2.32
CA PRO A 11 -23.55 9.12 -1.29
C PRO A 11 -22.44 8.94 -0.24
N THR A 12 -22.61 9.55 0.91
CA THR A 12 -21.70 9.44 2.08
C THR A 12 -21.62 8.00 2.62
N ASN A 13 -22.33 7.04 2.02
CA ASN A 13 -22.54 5.70 2.56
C ASN A 13 -22.06 4.55 1.62
N VAL A 14 -21.41 4.82 0.50
CA VAL A 14 -20.90 3.73 -0.35
C VAL A 14 -19.46 3.40 0.06
N ILE A 15 -19.31 2.87 1.26
CA ILE A 15 -18.09 2.22 1.70
C ILE A 15 -18.13 0.80 1.11
N ASN A 16 -17.69 0.62 -0.12
CA ASN A 16 -17.47 -0.70 -0.65
C ASN A 16 -16.01 -1.13 -0.40
N LYS A 17 -15.78 -2.43 -0.41
CA LYS A 17 -14.44 -3.01 -0.23
C LYS A 17 -13.41 -2.43 -1.21
N SER A 18 -13.81 -2.17 -2.44
CA SER A 18 -12.95 -1.63 -3.50
C SER A 18 -12.38 -0.26 -3.13
N ASN A 19 -13.12 0.59 -2.45
CA ASN A 19 -12.63 1.90 -2.02
C ASN A 19 -11.56 1.77 -0.93
N TYR A 20 -11.72 0.83 0.00
CA TYR A 20 -10.71 0.55 1.02
C TYR A 20 -9.44 -0.07 0.41
N ASP A 21 -9.56 -0.91 -0.61
CA ASP A 21 -8.40 -1.47 -1.29
C ASP A 21 -7.61 -0.38 -2.02
N LYS A 22 -8.29 0.55 -2.71
CA LYS A 22 -7.66 1.72 -3.35
C LYS A 22 -7.00 2.65 -2.32
N LEU A 23 -7.69 2.94 -1.22
CA LEU A 23 -7.14 3.76 -0.14
C LEU A 23 -5.93 3.09 0.50
N PHE A 24 -5.95 1.76 0.66
CA PHE A 24 -4.80 1.02 1.15
C PHE A 24 -3.61 1.11 0.20
N MET A 25 -3.82 0.98 -1.11
CA MET A 25 -2.77 1.16 -2.12
C MET A 25 -2.14 2.55 -2.03
N PHE A 26 -2.95 3.60 -1.89
CA PHE A 26 -2.47 4.96 -1.70
C PHE A 26 -1.62 5.10 -0.42
N ASN A 27 -2.09 4.57 0.70
CA ASN A 27 -1.34 4.59 1.95
C ASN A 27 -0.05 3.76 1.89
N LEU A 28 -0.07 2.62 1.17
CA LEU A 28 1.13 1.81 0.95
C LEU A 28 2.14 2.57 0.08
N MET A 29 1.69 3.26 -0.98
CA MET A 29 2.53 4.12 -1.79
C MET A 29 3.17 5.22 -0.93
N ASN A 30 2.37 5.98 -0.17
CA ASN A 30 2.85 7.03 0.73
C ASN A 30 3.90 6.49 1.73
N ASN A 31 3.66 5.30 2.30
CA ASN A 31 4.60 4.64 3.21
C ASN A 31 5.85 4.08 2.55
N SER A 32 5.87 3.95 1.24
CA SER A 32 6.99 3.37 0.48
C SER A 32 7.83 4.43 -0.25
N MET A 33 7.31 5.62 -0.43
CA MET A 33 8.03 6.74 -1.04
C MET A 33 9.14 7.25 -0.13
N PRO A 34 10.23 7.80 -0.71
CA PRO A 34 11.24 8.53 0.05
C PRO A 34 10.62 9.72 0.79
N GLY A 35 11.08 9.98 2.01
CA GLY A 35 10.60 11.09 2.82
C GLY A 35 9.77 10.65 4.02
N ILE A 36 9.03 11.58 4.61
CA ILE A 36 8.20 11.36 5.80
C ILE A 36 6.75 11.15 5.34
N PRO A 37 6.17 9.95 5.55
CA PRO A 37 4.78 9.71 5.21
C PRO A 37 3.86 10.56 6.09
N THR A 38 2.89 11.20 5.49
CA THR A 38 1.88 11.98 6.20
C THR A 38 0.54 11.27 6.12
N LEU A 39 -0.04 10.95 7.27
CA LEU A 39 -1.42 10.50 7.40
C LEU A 39 -2.25 11.64 7.96
N PHE A 40 -3.27 12.05 7.21
CA PHE A 40 -4.24 12.98 7.74
C PHE A 40 -5.16 12.25 8.72
N HIS A 41 -5.66 12.97 9.73
CA HIS A 41 -6.56 12.36 10.73
C HIS A 41 -7.81 11.78 10.05
N GLY A 42 -8.09 10.52 10.36
CA GLY A 42 -9.18 9.77 9.74
C GLY A 42 -8.74 8.83 8.61
N ASP A 43 -7.62 9.10 7.93
CA ASP A 43 -7.10 8.22 6.87
C ASP A 43 -6.79 6.81 7.41
N GLU A 44 -6.42 6.71 8.69
CA GLU A 44 -6.09 5.44 9.35
C GLU A 44 -7.29 4.49 9.50
N TYR A 45 -8.52 4.99 9.41
CA TYR A 45 -9.73 4.17 9.40
C TYR A 45 -10.66 4.42 8.20
N GLY A 46 -10.20 5.25 7.25
CA GLY A 46 -10.93 5.54 6.02
C GLY A 46 -12.11 6.48 6.24
N GLU A 47 -11.93 7.54 7.01
CA GLU A 47 -12.92 8.59 7.19
C GLU A 47 -13.29 9.20 5.84
N ILE A 48 -14.58 9.34 5.59
CA ILE A 48 -15.08 9.95 4.37
C ILE A 48 -15.34 11.42 4.65
N GLY A 49 -14.70 12.30 3.88
CA GLY A 49 -14.93 13.74 3.92
C GLY A 49 -15.15 14.28 2.52
N VAL A 50 -16.13 15.15 2.35
CA VAL A 50 -16.46 15.77 1.08
C VAL A 50 -16.23 17.27 1.18
N GLY A 51 -15.12 17.73 0.58
CA GLY A 51 -14.79 19.15 0.52
C GLY A 51 -14.16 19.72 1.80
N HIS A 52 -13.79 21.00 1.72
CA HIS A 52 -12.97 21.68 2.73
C HIS A 52 -13.63 21.81 4.11
N SER A 53 -14.94 22.01 4.15
CA SER A 53 -15.70 22.13 5.41
C SER A 53 -15.91 20.79 6.11
N ASP A 54 -15.97 19.71 5.35
CA ASP A 54 -16.21 18.35 5.85
C ASP A 54 -14.91 17.67 6.34
N SER A 55 -13.75 18.14 5.91
CA SER A 55 -12.44 17.67 6.38
C SER A 55 -12.13 18.04 7.84
N LYS A 56 -12.93 18.90 8.44
CA LYS A 56 -12.80 19.34 9.86
C LYS A 56 -13.61 18.49 10.84
N ARG A 57 -13.93 17.24 10.48
CA ARG A 57 -14.66 16.33 11.37
C ARG A 57 -13.85 16.01 12.62
N ASN A 58 -14.56 15.80 13.72
CA ASN A 58 -13.95 15.33 14.96
C ASN A 58 -13.43 13.91 14.79
N ILE A 59 -12.26 13.63 15.35
CA ILE A 59 -11.69 12.27 15.39
C ILE A 59 -12.68 11.32 16.05
N ARG A 60 -12.97 10.20 15.39
CA ARG A 60 -13.75 9.10 15.93
C ARG A 60 -12.84 8.09 16.61
N PHE A 61 -13.01 7.92 17.90
CA PHE A 61 -12.26 6.92 18.65
C PHE A 61 -12.81 5.50 18.40
N GLN A 62 -12.02 4.50 18.73
CA GLN A 62 -12.26 3.08 18.44
C GLN A 62 -13.70 2.59 18.71
N LYS A 63 -14.34 3.06 19.78
CA LYS A 63 -15.73 2.69 20.13
C LYS A 63 -16.79 3.22 19.15
N LYS A 64 -16.42 4.14 18.27
CA LYS A 64 -17.31 4.75 17.26
C LYS A 64 -17.00 4.28 15.84
N LEU A 65 -16.07 3.34 15.68
CA LEU A 65 -15.71 2.76 14.39
C LEU A 65 -16.50 1.47 14.15
N ASN A 66 -16.93 1.25 12.91
CA ASN A 66 -17.55 0.01 12.51
C ASN A 66 -16.50 -1.10 12.27
N ALA A 67 -16.95 -2.33 12.01
CA ALA A 67 -16.06 -3.48 11.84
C ALA A 67 -15.11 -3.35 10.63
N ILE A 68 -15.55 -2.71 9.55
CA ILE A 68 -14.74 -2.50 8.34
C ILE A 68 -13.65 -1.47 8.63
N GLU A 69 -13.98 -0.36 9.26
CA GLU A 69 -13.05 0.69 9.69
C GLU A 69 -12.00 0.15 10.67
N LEU A 70 -12.42 -0.66 11.63
CA LEU A 70 -11.48 -1.32 12.57
C LEU A 70 -10.52 -2.26 11.86
N LYS A 71 -11.01 -3.05 10.91
CA LYS A 71 -10.17 -3.94 10.09
C LYS A 71 -9.18 -3.13 9.25
N TYR A 72 -9.64 -2.05 8.65
CA TYR A 72 -8.78 -1.17 7.85
C TYR A 72 -7.72 -0.50 8.73
N LYS A 73 -8.11 0.04 9.87
CA LYS A 73 -7.18 0.64 10.85
C LYS A 73 -6.08 -0.34 11.29
N SER A 74 -6.42 -1.61 11.49
CA SER A 74 -5.45 -2.66 11.78
C SER A 74 -4.46 -2.85 10.63
N LYS A 75 -4.93 -2.82 9.36
CA LYS A 75 -4.06 -2.89 8.18
C LYS A 75 -3.08 -1.71 8.12
N ILE A 76 -3.55 -0.48 8.36
CA ILE A 76 -2.70 0.71 8.36
C ILE A 76 -1.68 0.66 9.52
N SER A 77 -2.11 0.22 10.70
CA SER A 77 -1.19 0.02 11.84
C SER A 77 -0.10 -1.00 11.49
N LYS A 78 -0.44 -2.13 10.86
CA LYS A 78 0.55 -3.12 10.38
C LYS A 78 1.51 -2.48 9.38
N LEU A 79 1.01 -1.71 8.41
CA LEU A 79 1.82 -1.04 7.40
C LEU A 79 2.84 -0.06 8.05
N ASN A 80 2.39 0.75 9.00
CA ASN A 80 3.28 1.68 9.73
C ASN A 80 4.34 0.93 10.53
N ASN A 81 3.98 -0.18 11.19
CA ASN A 81 4.92 -1.03 11.91
C ASN A 81 5.95 -1.68 10.96
N ILE A 82 5.53 -2.10 9.76
CA ILE A 82 6.44 -2.62 8.73
C ILE A 82 7.45 -1.53 8.34
N ARG A 83 7.00 -0.30 8.04
CA ARG A 83 7.92 0.80 7.71
C ARG A 83 8.93 1.09 8.83
N THR A 84 8.48 1.05 10.08
CA THR A 84 9.37 1.29 11.25
C THR A 84 10.37 0.15 11.44
N ARG A 85 9.94 -1.09 11.18
CA ARG A 85 10.77 -2.29 11.37
C ARG A 85 11.81 -2.48 10.28
N TYR A 86 11.51 -2.07 9.04
CA TYR A 86 12.37 -2.29 7.88
C TYR A 86 12.98 -0.97 7.39
N PRO A 87 14.24 -0.67 7.77
CA PRO A 87 14.94 0.54 7.38
C PRO A 87 15.01 0.78 5.86
N SER A 88 15.00 -0.27 5.05
CA SER A 88 14.96 -0.13 3.59
C SER A 88 13.77 0.71 3.13
N LEU A 89 12.61 0.61 3.78
CA LEU A 89 11.41 1.38 3.42
C LEU A 89 11.52 2.88 3.74
N SER A 90 12.29 3.25 4.77
CA SER A 90 12.43 4.64 5.22
C SER A 90 13.70 5.31 4.73
N LEU A 91 14.82 4.60 4.76
CA LEU A 91 16.17 5.13 4.50
C LEU A 91 16.78 4.60 3.20
N GLY A 92 16.19 3.55 2.60
CA GLY A 92 16.77 2.86 1.45
C GLY A 92 16.69 3.68 0.16
N ASP A 93 17.69 3.46 -0.69
CA ASP A 93 17.69 3.95 -2.07
C ASP A 93 16.48 3.41 -2.83
N PHE A 94 15.96 4.21 -3.73
CA PHE A 94 14.75 3.91 -4.49
C PHE A 94 15.07 3.64 -5.96
N TYR A 95 14.61 2.49 -6.46
CA TYR A 95 14.78 2.08 -7.85
C TYR A 95 13.46 1.55 -8.41
N VAL A 96 13.15 1.90 -9.66
CA VAL A 96 12.06 1.30 -10.41
C VAL A 96 12.59 0.06 -11.13
N LEU A 97 12.10 -1.13 -10.78
CA LEU A 97 12.49 -2.39 -11.42
C LEU A 97 11.64 -2.68 -12.66
N LYS A 98 10.38 -2.28 -12.61
CA LYS A 98 9.44 -2.45 -13.72
C LYS A 98 8.32 -1.43 -13.61
N GLU A 99 7.88 -0.91 -14.76
CA GLU A 99 6.74 -0.01 -14.84
C GLU A 99 5.91 -0.29 -16.10
N GLY A 100 4.67 0.14 -16.07
CA GLY A 100 3.73 0.14 -17.17
C GLY A 100 2.59 1.13 -16.87
N PRO A 101 1.63 1.29 -17.79
CA PRO A 101 0.56 2.29 -17.60
C PRO A 101 -0.21 2.13 -16.28
N ASP A 102 -0.41 0.89 -15.84
CA ASP A 102 -1.30 0.56 -14.73
C ASP A 102 -0.64 -0.38 -13.71
N TYR A 103 0.68 -0.49 -13.71
CA TYR A 103 1.43 -1.24 -12.70
C TYR A 103 2.83 -0.69 -12.51
N THR A 104 3.38 -0.93 -11.34
CA THR A 104 4.80 -0.62 -11.08
C THR A 104 5.37 -1.56 -10.02
N VAL A 105 6.68 -1.80 -10.12
CA VAL A 105 7.46 -2.57 -9.16
C VAL A 105 8.68 -1.75 -8.77
N TRP A 106 8.83 -1.49 -7.50
CA TRP A 106 9.93 -0.72 -6.93
C TRP A 106 10.83 -1.59 -6.06
N LEU A 107 12.09 -1.25 -6.00
CA LEU A 107 13.05 -1.75 -5.03
C LEU A 107 13.43 -0.63 -4.08
N LYS A 108 13.41 -0.91 -2.80
CA LYS A 108 14.04 -0.11 -1.76
C LYS A 108 15.20 -0.90 -1.18
N SER A 109 16.38 -0.30 -1.14
CA SER A 109 17.62 -0.98 -0.79
C SER A 109 18.37 -0.21 0.30
N TYR A 110 18.64 -0.85 1.43
CA TYR A 110 19.41 -0.29 2.53
C TYR A 110 20.37 -1.33 3.08
N PHE A 111 21.67 -1.16 2.83
CA PHE A 111 22.71 -2.17 3.13
C PHE A 111 22.33 -3.56 2.61
N ASN A 112 22.11 -4.52 3.51
CA ASN A 112 21.74 -5.90 3.20
C ASN A 112 20.24 -6.17 3.24
N GLU A 113 19.43 -5.15 3.49
CA GLU A 113 17.99 -5.25 3.51
C GLU A 113 17.39 -4.68 2.23
N HIS A 114 16.57 -5.48 1.55
CA HIS A 114 15.97 -5.12 0.27
C HIS A 114 14.50 -5.46 0.29
N THR A 115 13.66 -4.48 -0.02
CA THR A 115 12.21 -4.66 -0.12
C THR A 115 11.72 -4.35 -1.53
N ILE A 116 10.84 -5.21 -2.04
CA ILE A 116 10.12 -5.01 -3.29
C ILE A 116 8.73 -4.51 -2.96
N ILE A 117 8.34 -3.41 -3.57
CA ILE A 117 7.00 -2.86 -3.46
C ILE A 117 6.35 -2.97 -4.84
N PHE A 118 5.13 -3.48 -4.91
CA PHE A 118 4.43 -3.62 -6.17
C PHE A 118 3.01 -3.08 -6.09
N PHE A 119 2.52 -2.60 -7.24
CA PHE A 119 1.17 -2.11 -7.45
C PHE A 119 0.61 -2.67 -8.75
N ASN A 120 -0.62 -3.15 -8.71
CA ASN A 120 -1.45 -3.47 -9.87
C ASN A 120 -2.72 -2.62 -9.81
N LEU A 121 -2.80 -1.60 -10.66
CA LEU A 121 -3.93 -0.68 -10.76
C LEU A 121 -4.98 -1.16 -11.77
N GLN A 122 -4.74 -2.31 -12.41
CA GLN A 122 -5.65 -2.90 -13.38
C GLN A 122 -6.84 -3.55 -12.68
N ASP A 123 -7.94 -3.68 -13.41
CA ASP A 123 -9.12 -4.42 -12.99
C ASP A 123 -9.02 -5.94 -13.23
N LYS A 124 -7.85 -6.41 -13.66
CA LYS A 124 -7.54 -7.82 -13.95
C LYS A 124 -6.29 -8.29 -13.20
N THR A 125 -6.21 -9.59 -12.98
CA THR A 125 -5.00 -10.24 -12.46
C THR A 125 -3.86 -10.10 -13.49
N THR A 126 -2.70 -9.71 -13.01
CA THR A 126 -1.51 -9.48 -13.84
C THR A 126 -0.31 -10.23 -13.27
N THR A 127 0.47 -10.86 -14.14
CA THR A 127 1.75 -11.45 -13.77
C THR A 127 2.86 -10.42 -13.99
N LEU A 128 3.54 -10.04 -12.93
CA LEU A 128 4.66 -9.10 -12.96
C LEU A 128 5.97 -9.88 -12.93
N ASN A 129 6.67 -9.88 -14.06
CA ASN A 129 8.01 -10.47 -14.20
C ASN A 129 9.04 -9.35 -14.18
N PHE A 130 10.04 -9.44 -13.33
CA PHE A 130 11.09 -8.42 -13.20
C PHE A 130 12.42 -9.04 -12.78
N SER A 131 13.51 -8.39 -13.17
CA SER A 131 14.86 -8.78 -12.77
C SER A 131 15.19 -8.26 -11.39
N LEU A 132 15.91 -9.06 -10.62
CA LEU A 132 16.45 -8.66 -9.32
C LEU A 132 17.92 -8.24 -9.53
N PRO A 133 18.38 -7.16 -8.86
CA PRO A 133 19.78 -6.75 -8.92
C PRO A 133 20.70 -7.59 -8.04
N PHE A 134 20.15 -8.51 -7.25
CA PHE A 134 20.85 -9.39 -6.33
C PHE A 134 20.29 -10.80 -6.41
N GLU A 135 21.13 -11.79 -6.15
CA GLU A 135 20.65 -13.15 -5.97
C GLU A 135 19.78 -13.28 -4.73
N SER A 136 18.62 -13.89 -4.89
CA SER A 136 17.72 -14.23 -3.80
C SER A 136 17.11 -15.61 -4.02
N LYS A 137 16.80 -16.32 -2.95
CA LYS A 137 16.13 -17.63 -3.03
C LYS A 137 14.63 -17.52 -2.91
N LYS A 138 14.18 -16.56 -2.09
CA LYS A 138 12.77 -16.38 -1.81
C LYS A 138 12.46 -14.91 -1.50
N MET A 139 11.19 -14.60 -1.59
CA MET A 139 10.61 -13.33 -1.12
C MET A 139 9.59 -13.64 -0.04
N ILE A 140 9.50 -12.80 0.98
CA ILE A 140 8.56 -12.93 2.09
C ILE A 140 7.61 -11.75 2.06
N SER A 141 6.32 -12.00 1.92
CA SER A 141 5.29 -10.96 2.00
C SER A 141 5.19 -10.42 3.43
N LEU A 142 5.43 -9.13 3.59
CA LEU A 142 5.38 -8.48 4.92
C LEU A 142 3.95 -8.21 5.40
N LEU A 143 2.96 -8.33 4.51
CA LEU A 143 1.55 -8.09 4.85
C LEU A 143 0.84 -9.35 5.36
N ASP A 144 1.22 -10.53 4.90
CA ASP A 144 0.53 -11.79 5.22
C ASP A 144 1.47 -12.97 5.50
N ASP A 145 2.78 -12.70 5.54
CA ASP A 145 3.85 -13.65 5.87
C ASP A 145 3.99 -14.82 4.87
N GLN A 146 3.40 -14.70 3.67
CA GLN A 146 3.53 -15.70 2.60
C GLN A 146 4.95 -15.73 2.05
N ILE A 147 5.46 -16.93 1.78
CA ILE A 147 6.76 -17.15 1.18
C ILE A 147 6.59 -17.47 -0.30
N ILE A 148 7.34 -16.78 -1.14
CA ILE A 148 7.40 -16.97 -2.59
C ILE A 148 8.80 -17.48 -2.91
N GLU A 149 8.93 -18.76 -3.23
CA GLU A 149 10.20 -19.35 -3.68
C GLU A 149 10.51 -18.90 -5.09
N LEU A 150 11.76 -18.50 -5.34
CA LEU A 150 12.23 -18.07 -6.64
C LEU A 150 12.84 -19.25 -7.40
N GLN A 151 12.33 -19.51 -8.60
CA GLN A 151 12.89 -20.55 -9.49
C GLN A 151 14.22 -20.10 -10.10
N ASN A 152 14.44 -18.81 -10.21
CA ASN A 152 15.68 -18.20 -10.67
C ASN A 152 16.08 -17.10 -9.68
N SER A 153 17.33 -17.15 -9.21
CA SER A 153 17.83 -16.25 -8.18
C SER A 153 17.87 -14.76 -8.59
N MET A 154 17.85 -14.49 -9.90
CA MET A 154 17.93 -13.13 -10.48
C MET A 154 16.62 -12.67 -11.13
N MET A 155 15.59 -13.51 -11.12
CA MET A 155 14.30 -13.22 -11.76
C MET A 155 13.16 -13.55 -10.83
N ALA A 156 12.25 -12.60 -10.67
CA ALA A 156 11.03 -12.78 -9.91
C ALA A 156 9.79 -12.74 -10.81
N SER A 157 8.82 -13.57 -10.46
CA SER A 157 7.49 -13.60 -11.07
C SER A 157 6.45 -13.62 -9.95
N ILE A 158 5.57 -12.62 -9.93
CA ILE A 158 4.48 -12.52 -8.96
C ILE A 158 3.14 -12.37 -9.66
N VAL A 159 2.14 -13.09 -9.19
CA VAL A 159 0.76 -12.97 -9.69
C VAL A 159 0.02 -12.03 -8.76
N VAL A 160 -0.41 -10.89 -9.29
CA VAL A 160 -1.05 -9.83 -8.52
C VAL A 160 -2.50 -9.69 -8.95
N PRO A 161 -3.46 -9.92 -8.05
CA PRO A 161 -4.88 -9.71 -8.32
C PRO A 161 -5.22 -8.27 -8.72
N PRO A 162 -6.45 -8.02 -9.22
CA PRO A 162 -6.92 -6.68 -9.55
C PRO A 162 -6.83 -5.72 -8.36
N MET A 163 -6.41 -4.49 -8.61
CA MET A 163 -6.40 -3.41 -7.62
C MET A 163 -5.71 -3.81 -6.31
N GLN A 164 -4.53 -4.45 -6.43
CA GLN A 164 -3.76 -4.88 -5.26
C GLN A 164 -2.31 -4.36 -5.27
N SER A 165 -1.77 -4.28 -4.08
CA SER A 165 -0.40 -3.87 -3.80
C SER A 165 0.18 -4.66 -2.64
N GLY A 166 1.50 -4.72 -2.56
CA GLY A 166 2.16 -5.40 -1.47
C GLY A 166 3.62 -5.02 -1.29
N ILE A 167 4.19 -5.54 -0.21
CA ILE A 167 5.61 -5.38 0.15
C ILE A 167 6.20 -6.77 0.38
N LEU A 168 7.29 -7.06 -0.32
CA LEU A 168 8.04 -8.30 -0.21
C LEU A 168 9.44 -8.00 0.30
N LEU A 169 9.90 -8.75 1.27
CA LEU A 169 11.29 -8.74 1.71
C LEU A 169 12.07 -9.76 0.89
N LEU A 170 13.19 -9.36 0.31
CA LEU A 170 14.13 -10.28 -0.33
C LEU A 170 14.98 -10.98 0.74
N ASP A 171 14.97 -12.31 0.73
CA ASP A 171 15.87 -13.09 1.57
C ASP A 171 17.18 -13.35 0.80
N ARG A 172 18.21 -12.59 1.15
CA ARG A 172 19.57 -12.81 0.66
C ARG A 172 20.27 -13.91 1.46
N LYS A 173 21.03 -14.71 0.76
CA LYS A 173 21.97 -15.63 1.39
C LYS A 173 23.06 -14.92 2.15
#